data_d8c168e2a548f1bb4d332b173e2287b0
#
_entry.id   d8c168e2a548f1bb4d332b173e2287b0
#
_cell.length_a   1.000
_cell.length_b   1.000
_cell.length_c   1.000
_cell.angle_alpha   90.00
_cell.angle_beta   90.00
_cell.angle_gamma   90.00
#
_symmetry.space_group_name_H-M   'P 1'
#
loop_
_entity.id
_entity.type
_entity.pdbx_description
1 polymer ?
#
loop_
_entity_poly.entity_id
_entity_poly.type
_entity_poly.pdbx_seq_one_letter_code
_entity_poly.pdbx_strand_id
1 'polypeptide(L)'
;MNPSGRLPVSFPQSAGHLPVFYNYLPSDKGFYHQPGTLDKPGRDYVFSSPDVLWAFGYGLSYTQFEYSSPEILLRNDSVYAFVTIKNVGERTGMDVPQLYVRDVVSSIETPVRQLKAFQKIELSSKDSMRIVLAFPLEELALTDENGNSRIEPGEFEIQIGKSSDYILFKEVIQVGDRGRWNWGELSRQVKKVQSCLGKNMKIGGVVRDIQATPVEGVEILSESKGNFLGYTDTNGRYLIHAQQGECLLFRKKGYLQEKAKVTDEEFMPIVLRNDKFDK
;
A
#
# COMPACT_ATOMS: atom_id res chain seq x y z
N MET A 1 -11.72 -22.70 5.83
CA MET A 1 -11.65 -21.44 5.07
C MET A 1 -11.31 -20.34 6.05
N ASN A 2 -10.39 -19.42 5.72
CA ASN A 2 -10.05 -18.27 6.56
C ASN A 2 -11.00 -17.10 6.23
N PRO A 3 -11.62 -16.44 7.25
CA PRO A 3 -12.43 -15.24 7.01
C PRO A 3 -11.59 -14.14 6.34
N SER A 4 -12.19 -13.40 5.42
CA SER A 4 -11.48 -12.36 4.66
C SER A 4 -12.36 -11.16 4.29
N GLY A 5 -13.61 -11.16 4.72
CA GLY A 5 -14.54 -10.05 4.50
C GLY A 5 -14.22 -8.87 5.41
N ARG A 6 -14.69 -7.69 4.98
CA ARG A 6 -14.69 -6.46 5.76
C ARG A 6 -16.11 -5.90 5.80
N LEU A 7 -16.48 -5.32 6.94
CA LEU A 7 -17.80 -4.75 7.11
C LEU A 7 -17.96 -3.48 6.26
N PRO A 8 -18.96 -3.41 5.39
CA PRO A 8 -19.23 -2.23 4.56
C PRO A 8 -20.02 -1.15 5.28
N VAL A 9 -20.33 -1.37 6.56
CA VAL A 9 -21.06 -0.43 7.43
C VAL A 9 -20.50 -0.52 8.85
N SER A 10 -20.71 0.52 9.66
CA SER A 10 -20.50 0.45 11.11
C SER A 10 -21.69 -0.22 11.77
N PHE A 11 -21.43 -1.03 12.80
CA PHE A 11 -22.48 -1.68 13.59
C PHE A 11 -22.70 -0.95 14.90
N PRO A 12 -23.93 -0.56 15.22
CA PRO A 12 -24.26 0.08 16.49
C PRO A 12 -24.19 -0.91 17.65
N GLN A 13 -24.01 -0.41 18.87
CA GLN A 13 -24.07 -1.21 20.09
C GLN A 13 -25.50 -1.69 20.41
N SER A 14 -26.49 -0.93 20.00
CA SER A 14 -27.90 -1.23 20.22
C SER A 14 -28.79 -0.55 19.15
N ALA A 15 -30.05 -0.91 19.09
CA ALA A 15 -31.03 -0.29 18.22
C ALA A 15 -31.24 1.22 18.51
N GLY A 16 -30.97 1.67 19.74
CA GLY A 16 -31.02 3.09 20.10
C GLY A 16 -29.76 3.87 19.75
N HIS A 17 -28.72 3.22 19.23
CA HIS A 17 -27.43 3.83 18.90
C HIS A 17 -27.37 4.19 17.41
N LEU A 18 -28.26 5.06 16.95
CA LEU A 18 -28.33 5.53 15.57
C LEU A 18 -28.33 7.07 15.54
N PRO A 19 -27.75 7.70 14.51
CA PRO A 19 -27.04 7.11 13.35
C PRO A 19 -25.58 6.76 13.67
N VAL A 20 -25.06 5.68 13.05
CA VAL A 20 -23.65 5.29 13.15
C VAL A 20 -23.04 5.13 11.77
N PHE A 21 -22.14 6.05 11.42
CA PHE A 21 -21.38 6.02 10.17
C PHE A 21 -19.95 6.51 10.44
N TYR A 22 -18.99 5.98 9.69
CA TYR A 22 -17.57 6.25 9.94
C TYR A 22 -17.10 7.62 9.43
N ASN A 23 -17.83 8.18 8.47
CA ASN A 23 -17.52 9.43 7.79
C ASN A 23 -18.44 10.58 8.27
N TYR A 24 -18.71 10.63 9.55
CA TYR A 24 -19.51 11.70 10.15
C TYR A 24 -18.80 13.05 10.05
N LEU A 25 -19.59 14.13 10.12
CA LEU A 25 -19.08 15.48 10.17
C LEU A 25 -18.61 15.84 11.58
N PRO A 26 -17.54 16.63 11.75
CA PRO A 26 -17.04 17.05 13.06
C PRO A 26 -18.11 17.70 13.95
N SER A 27 -19.01 18.48 13.36
CA SER A 27 -20.13 19.10 14.07
C SER A 27 -21.15 18.10 14.59
N ASP A 28 -21.27 16.93 13.96
CA ASP A 28 -22.22 15.92 14.38
C ASP A 28 -21.77 15.22 15.67
N LYS A 29 -20.44 15.00 15.81
CA LYS A 29 -19.88 14.19 16.89
C LYS A 29 -18.56 14.72 17.48
N GLY A 30 -18.22 15.97 17.25
CA GLY A 30 -16.89 16.52 17.58
C GLY A 30 -16.52 16.57 19.06
N PHE A 31 -17.46 16.32 19.98
CA PHE A 31 -17.23 16.50 21.41
C PHE A 31 -17.47 15.21 22.24
N TYR A 32 -17.48 14.05 21.65
CA TYR A 32 -18.29 12.91 22.07
C TYR A 32 -17.51 11.68 22.47
N HIS A 33 -16.32 11.84 22.97
CA HIS A 33 -15.58 10.73 23.59
C HIS A 33 -16.06 10.44 25.02
N GLN A 34 -17.03 11.22 25.54
CA GLN A 34 -17.61 11.00 26.85
C GLN A 34 -19.14 11.06 26.76
N PRO A 35 -19.83 10.03 27.23
CA PRO A 35 -21.28 10.05 27.31
C PRO A 35 -21.74 11.22 28.22
N GLY A 36 -22.85 11.83 27.84
CA GLY A 36 -23.51 12.82 28.69
C GLY A 36 -23.98 12.22 30.00
N THR A 37 -24.35 13.07 30.95
CA THR A 37 -25.02 12.69 32.19
C THR A 37 -26.38 13.36 32.24
N LEU A 38 -27.25 12.93 33.18
CA LEU A 38 -28.54 13.55 33.37
C LEU A 38 -28.43 15.04 33.75
N ASP A 39 -27.38 15.41 34.49
CA ASP A 39 -27.12 16.79 34.94
C ASP A 39 -26.37 17.62 33.88
N LYS A 40 -25.64 16.97 33.02
CA LYS A 40 -24.89 17.56 31.88
C LYS A 40 -25.12 16.71 30.66
N PRO A 41 -26.29 16.84 30.02
CA PRO A 41 -26.55 16.07 28.81
C PRO A 41 -25.50 16.47 27.75
N GLY A 42 -24.75 15.47 27.27
CA GLY A 42 -23.90 15.60 26.12
C GLY A 42 -24.76 15.81 24.87
N ARG A 43 -24.12 16.00 23.76
CA ARG A 43 -24.81 15.95 22.47
C ARG A 43 -24.97 14.51 21.96
N ASP A 44 -24.48 13.52 22.70
CA ASP A 44 -24.54 12.09 22.43
C ASP A 44 -25.49 11.35 23.37
N TYR A 45 -25.21 10.08 23.54
CA TYR A 45 -26.01 9.18 24.36
C TYR A 45 -25.71 9.37 25.85
N VAL A 46 -26.75 9.46 26.68
CA VAL A 46 -26.61 9.68 28.13
C VAL A 46 -26.12 8.42 28.83
N PHE A 47 -26.49 7.23 28.33
CA PHE A 47 -26.28 5.95 29.04
C PHE A 47 -25.37 4.97 28.28
N SER A 48 -24.79 5.37 27.13
CA SER A 48 -23.92 4.51 26.32
C SER A 48 -22.77 5.30 25.73
N SER A 49 -21.66 4.59 25.45
CA SER A 49 -20.56 5.15 24.68
C SER A 49 -21.02 5.47 23.25
N PRO A 50 -20.52 6.57 22.66
CA PRO A 50 -20.72 6.87 21.26
C PRO A 50 -19.94 5.92 20.32
N ASP A 51 -19.07 5.06 20.87
CA ASP A 51 -18.27 4.14 20.10
C ASP A 51 -19.16 3.05 19.46
N VAL A 52 -18.84 2.69 18.25
CA VAL A 52 -19.54 1.62 17.52
C VAL A 52 -19.13 0.24 18.03
N LEU A 53 -20.00 -0.75 17.88
CA LEU A 53 -19.67 -2.14 18.24
C LEU A 53 -18.61 -2.71 17.31
N TRP A 54 -18.77 -2.49 15.99
CA TRP A 54 -17.77 -2.78 14.98
C TRP A 54 -17.72 -1.65 13.95
N ALA A 55 -16.52 -1.17 13.71
CA ALA A 55 -16.30 -0.07 12.79
C ALA A 55 -16.44 -0.50 11.33
N PHE A 56 -16.68 0.47 10.46
CA PHE A 56 -16.57 0.28 9.03
C PHE A 56 -15.17 -0.25 8.67
N GLY A 57 -15.10 -1.24 7.80
CA GLY A 57 -13.85 -1.87 7.40
C GLY A 57 -13.33 -2.93 8.37
N TYR A 58 -13.98 -3.15 9.52
CA TYR A 58 -13.60 -4.18 10.47
C TYR A 58 -13.75 -5.59 9.86
N GLY A 59 -12.88 -6.50 10.28
CA GLY A 59 -12.94 -7.90 9.88
C GLY A 59 -12.04 -8.79 10.70
N LEU A 60 -12.30 -10.09 10.62
CA LEU A 60 -11.56 -11.13 11.35
C LEU A 60 -10.71 -11.96 10.40
N SER A 61 -9.65 -12.57 10.96
CA SER A 61 -8.82 -13.56 10.30
C SER A 61 -8.30 -14.56 11.34
N TYR A 62 -8.03 -15.79 10.91
CA TYR A 62 -7.34 -16.81 11.73
C TYR A 62 -5.81 -16.69 11.64
N THR A 63 -5.29 -15.66 10.98
CA THR A 63 -3.88 -15.31 10.97
C THR A 63 -3.71 -13.83 11.31
N GLN A 64 -2.47 -13.37 11.48
CA GLN A 64 -2.17 -12.00 11.86
C GLN A 64 -1.32 -11.33 10.79
N PHE A 65 -1.61 -10.06 10.52
CA PHE A 65 -0.88 -9.26 9.55
C PHE A 65 -0.24 -8.06 10.23
N GLU A 66 1.03 -7.84 9.93
CA GLU A 66 1.80 -6.66 10.32
C GLU A 66 2.01 -5.76 9.12
N TYR A 67 1.91 -4.46 9.38
CA TYR A 67 2.11 -3.41 8.38
C TYR A 67 3.36 -2.63 8.71
N SER A 68 4.18 -2.35 7.72
CA SER A 68 5.45 -1.64 7.91
C SER A 68 5.81 -0.79 6.68
N SER A 69 6.83 0.06 6.85
CA SER A 69 7.43 0.86 5.78
C SER A 69 6.40 1.65 4.95
N PRO A 70 5.54 2.46 5.60
CA PRO A 70 4.62 3.32 4.87
C PRO A 70 5.42 4.38 4.08
N GLU A 71 4.92 4.72 2.91
CA GLU A 71 5.47 5.79 2.07
C GLU A 71 4.33 6.42 1.29
N ILE A 72 4.15 7.72 1.41
CA ILE A 72 3.11 8.46 0.71
C ILE A 72 3.76 9.35 -0.34
N LEU A 73 3.25 9.29 -1.56
CA LEU A 73 3.77 10.05 -2.69
C LEU A 73 2.62 10.71 -3.43
N LEU A 74 2.82 11.97 -3.74
CA LEU A 74 1.94 12.73 -4.59
C LEU A 74 2.61 12.91 -5.96
N ARG A 75 2.01 12.36 -7.02
CA ARG A 75 2.57 12.39 -8.37
C ARG A 75 1.47 12.36 -9.42
N ASN A 76 1.64 13.17 -10.49
CA ASN A 76 0.74 13.18 -11.67
C ASN A 76 -0.74 13.23 -11.26
N ASP A 77 -1.09 14.21 -10.41
CA ASP A 77 -2.44 14.40 -9.90
C ASP A 77 -3.06 13.15 -9.22
N SER A 78 -2.22 12.33 -8.59
CA SER A 78 -2.65 11.15 -7.83
C SER A 78 -1.81 10.96 -6.57
N VAL A 79 -2.44 10.47 -5.52
CA VAL A 79 -1.80 10.05 -4.28
C VAL A 79 -1.52 8.54 -4.36
N TYR A 80 -0.30 8.18 -4.04
CA TYR A 80 0.15 6.77 -3.94
C TYR A 80 0.61 6.50 -2.52
N ALA A 81 0.00 5.52 -1.88
CA ALA A 81 0.35 5.07 -0.54
C ALA A 81 0.92 3.65 -0.62
N PHE A 82 2.20 3.51 -0.35
CA PHE A 82 2.89 2.22 -0.30
C PHE A 82 2.92 1.71 1.13
N VAL A 83 2.74 0.43 1.29
CA VAL A 83 2.88 -0.25 2.59
C VAL A 83 3.31 -1.70 2.37
N THR A 84 4.17 -2.20 3.24
CA THR A 84 4.55 -3.61 3.25
C THR A 84 3.68 -4.33 4.29
N ILE A 85 3.04 -5.42 3.86
CA ILE A 85 2.18 -6.24 4.72
C ILE A 85 2.80 -7.62 4.81
N LYS A 86 2.97 -8.11 6.03
CA LYS A 86 3.52 -9.43 6.34
C LYS A 86 2.48 -10.27 7.09
N ASN A 87 2.26 -11.48 6.63
CA ASN A 87 1.53 -12.48 7.40
C ASN A 87 2.47 -13.10 8.44
N VAL A 88 2.31 -12.73 9.71
CA VAL A 88 3.15 -13.23 10.80
C VAL A 88 2.61 -14.51 11.45
N GLY A 89 1.39 -14.92 11.09
CA GLY A 89 0.77 -16.15 11.59
C GLY A 89 1.21 -17.40 10.84
N GLU A 90 0.62 -18.53 11.21
CA GLU A 90 0.98 -19.87 10.71
C GLU A 90 0.08 -20.36 9.56
N ARG A 91 -0.87 -19.55 9.11
CA ARG A 91 -1.86 -19.93 8.09
C ARG A 91 -1.89 -18.92 6.97
N THR A 92 -2.11 -19.40 5.75
CA THR A 92 -2.48 -18.52 4.64
C THR A 92 -3.75 -17.75 4.97
N GLY A 93 -3.76 -16.47 4.67
CA GLY A 93 -4.91 -15.61 4.92
C GLY A 93 -4.98 -14.43 3.97
N MET A 94 -6.13 -13.79 3.98
CA MET A 94 -6.37 -12.60 3.18
C MET A 94 -6.56 -11.39 4.11
N ASP A 95 -6.02 -10.26 3.71
CA ASP A 95 -6.23 -8.98 4.37
C ASP A 95 -6.73 -7.92 3.39
N VAL A 96 -7.27 -6.83 3.92
CA VAL A 96 -7.76 -5.70 3.12
C VAL A 96 -7.26 -4.40 3.73
N PRO A 97 -6.04 -3.97 3.38
CA PRO A 97 -5.56 -2.64 3.72
C PRO A 97 -6.44 -1.56 3.10
N GLN A 98 -6.65 -0.49 3.87
CA GLN A 98 -7.59 0.57 3.57
C GLN A 98 -6.87 1.91 3.67
N LEU A 99 -7.11 2.77 2.68
CA LEU A 99 -6.57 4.13 2.61
C LEU A 99 -7.69 5.13 2.83
N TYR A 100 -7.56 5.92 3.87
CA TYR A 100 -8.48 6.99 4.20
C TYR A 100 -7.81 8.34 4.04
N VAL A 101 -8.63 9.34 3.80
CA VAL A 101 -8.20 10.74 3.73
C VAL A 101 -9.07 11.59 4.64
N ARG A 102 -8.43 12.55 5.30
CA ARG A 102 -9.07 13.63 6.04
C ARG A 102 -8.57 14.95 5.50
N ASP A 103 -9.47 15.84 5.16
CA ASP A 103 -9.17 17.25 4.94
C ASP A 103 -8.95 17.91 6.32
N VAL A 104 -7.80 18.52 6.54
CA VAL A 104 -7.44 19.08 7.85
C VAL A 104 -8.14 20.43 8.08
N VAL A 105 -8.17 21.25 7.02
CA VAL A 105 -8.81 22.58 7.05
C VAL A 105 -9.46 22.82 5.70
N SER A 106 -10.77 22.93 5.67
CA SER A 106 -11.56 23.19 4.46
C SER A 106 -12.52 24.37 4.65
N SER A 107 -12.94 24.96 3.53
CA SER A 107 -13.88 26.09 3.53
C SER A 107 -15.30 25.68 3.89
N ILE A 108 -15.63 24.41 3.72
CA ILE A 108 -16.90 23.79 4.11
C ILE A 108 -16.61 22.62 5.05
N GLU A 109 -17.62 22.23 5.83
CA GLU A 109 -17.46 21.08 6.72
C GLU A 109 -17.30 19.79 5.94
N THR A 110 -16.21 19.06 6.22
CA THR A 110 -15.86 17.80 5.56
C THR A 110 -15.88 16.64 6.55
N PRO A 111 -16.14 15.40 6.10
CA PRO A 111 -16.12 14.23 6.96
C PRO A 111 -14.77 14.02 7.66
N VAL A 112 -14.81 13.52 8.90
CA VAL A 112 -13.61 13.21 9.70
C VAL A 112 -12.64 12.27 8.98
N ARG A 113 -13.12 11.49 8.02
CA ARG A 113 -12.33 10.69 7.08
C ARG A 113 -13.21 10.11 5.99
N GLN A 114 -12.59 9.80 4.85
CA GLN A 114 -13.23 9.13 3.72
C GLN A 114 -12.33 8.01 3.20
N LEU A 115 -12.91 6.84 2.95
CA LEU A 115 -12.19 5.74 2.28
C LEU A 115 -11.98 6.13 0.81
N LYS A 116 -10.74 6.12 0.34
CA LYS A 116 -10.37 6.44 -1.06
C LYS A 116 -9.85 5.24 -1.83
N ALA A 117 -9.17 4.31 -1.15
CA ALA A 117 -8.70 3.09 -1.80
C ALA A 117 -8.64 1.91 -0.84
N PHE A 118 -8.75 0.72 -1.37
CA PHE A 118 -8.51 -0.53 -0.66
C PHE A 118 -8.08 -1.61 -1.64
N GLN A 119 -7.41 -2.63 -1.14
CA GLN A 119 -7.02 -3.78 -1.97
C GLN A 119 -7.11 -5.05 -1.14
N LYS A 120 -7.76 -6.08 -1.68
CA LYS A 120 -7.73 -7.41 -1.06
C LYS A 120 -6.49 -8.16 -1.53
N ILE A 121 -5.70 -8.64 -0.57
CA ILE A 121 -4.46 -9.39 -0.81
C ILE A 121 -4.53 -10.75 -0.13
N GLU A 122 -3.83 -11.74 -0.68
CA GLU A 122 -3.62 -13.05 -0.07
C GLU A 122 -2.14 -13.25 0.20
N LEU A 123 -1.80 -13.70 1.40
CA LEU A 123 -0.43 -13.99 1.81
C LEU A 123 -0.34 -15.36 2.46
N SER A 124 0.62 -16.15 2.01
CA SER A 124 0.99 -17.39 2.68
C SER A 124 1.55 -17.13 4.08
N SER A 125 1.62 -18.17 4.92
CA SER A 125 2.26 -18.06 6.24
C SER A 125 3.68 -17.53 6.10
N LYS A 126 4.03 -16.52 6.92
CA LYS A 126 5.34 -15.82 6.99
C LYS A 126 5.74 -15.04 5.73
N ASP A 127 4.89 -15.00 4.72
CA ASP A 127 5.12 -14.22 3.49
C ASP A 127 4.83 -12.73 3.68
N SER A 128 5.36 -11.90 2.79
CA SER A 128 5.16 -10.45 2.80
C SER A 128 5.02 -9.89 1.38
N MET A 129 4.24 -8.82 1.26
CA MET A 129 4.01 -8.13 -0.01
C MET A 129 4.03 -6.62 0.21
N ARG A 130 4.73 -5.89 -0.66
CA ARG A 130 4.60 -4.44 -0.75
C ARG A 130 3.48 -4.13 -1.74
N ILE A 131 2.49 -3.39 -1.29
CA ILE A 131 1.34 -2.96 -2.10
C ILE A 131 1.33 -1.46 -2.29
N VAL A 132 0.53 -1.01 -3.24
CA VAL A 132 0.22 0.40 -3.44
C VAL A 132 -1.29 0.58 -3.45
N LEU A 133 -1.76 1.52 -2.64
CA LEU A 133 -3.13 2.05 -2.68
C LEU A 133 -3.06 3.43 -3.31
N ALA A 134 -3.89 3.71 -4.29
CA ALA A 134 -3.82 4.97 -5.02
C ALA A 134 -5.21 5.52 -5.32
N PHE A 135 -5.31 6.85 -5.38
CA PHE A 135 -6.50 7.54 -5.82
C PHE A 135 -6.13 8.86 -6.53
N PRO A 136 -6.92 9.35 -7.49
CA PRO A 136 -6.70 10.63 -8.15
C PRO A 136 -7.05 11.79 -7.24
N LEU A 137 -6.32 12.91 -7.33
CA LEU A 137 -6.57 14.12 -6.53
C LEU A 137 -7.97 14.68 -6.72
N GLU A 138 -8.59 14.44 -7.86
CA GLU A 138 -9.98 14.83 -8.15
C GLU A 138 -10.97 14.36 -7.08
N GLU A 139 -10.68 13.24 -6.42
CA GLU A 139 -11.50 12.74 -5.32
C GLU A 139 -11.41 13.55 -4.02
N LEU A 140 -10.49 14.52 -3.95
CA LEU A 140 -10.41 15.50 -2.86
C LEU A 140 -11.25 16.75 -3.13
N ALA A 141 -11.88 16.86 -4.29
CA ALA A 141 -12.67 18.02 -4.65
C ALA A 141 -13.88 18.19 -3.73
N LEU A 142 -14.08 19.42 -3.30
CA LEU A 142 -15.27 19.86 -2.56
C LEU A 142 -16.25 20.49 -3.55
N THR A 143 -17.53 20.28 -3.32
CA THR A 143 -18.59 20.90 -4.12
C THR A 143 -19.21 22.01 -3.32
N ASP A 144 -19.16 23.24 -3.85
CA ASP A 144 -19.74 24.43 -3.24
C ASP A 144 -21.28 24.47 -3.37
N GLU A 145 -21.90 25.46 -2.74
CA GLU A 145 -23.36 25.66 -2.78
C GLU A 145 -23.93 25.88 -4.20
N ASN A 146 -23.09 26.31 -5.14
CA ASN A 146 -23.46 26.51 -6.54
C ASN A 146 -23.26 25.27 -7.41
N GLY A 147 -22.78 24.17 -6.83
CA GLY A 147 -22.51 22.93 -7.53
C GLY A 147 -21.16 22.88 -8.26
N ASN A 148 -20.25 23.83 -8.01
CA ASN A 148 -18.92 23.79 -8.59
C ASN A 148 -17.99 22.93 -7.74
N SER A 149 -17.30 22.00 -8.36
CA SER A 149 -16.32 21.15 -7.70
C SER A 149 -14.92 21.69 -7.89
N ARG A 150 -14.17 21.82 -6.80
CA ARG A 150 -12.76 22.27 -6.80
C ARG A 150 -11.97 21.57 -5.72
N ILE A 151 -10.69 21.38 -5.97
CA ILE A 151 -9.74 20.97 -4.93
C ILE A 151 -9.23 22.25 -4.26
N GLU A 152 -9.38 22.37 -2.96
CA GLU A 152 -8.84 23.49 -2.20
C GLU A 152 -7.38 23.22 -1.86
N PRO A 153 -6.51 24.26 -1.97
CA PRO A 153 -5.13 24.13 -1.48
C PRO A 153 -5.15 23.97 0.04
N GLY A 154 -4.40 23.00 0.54
CA GLY A 154 -4.39 22.74 1.99
C GLY A 154 -3.68 21.46 2.37
N GLU A 155 -3.85 21.13 3.64
CA GLU A 155 -3.30 19.94 4.26
C GLU A 155 -4.31 18.78 4.22
N PHE A 156 -3.87 17.65 3.71
CA PHE A 156 -4.65 16.40 3.71
C PHE A 156 -3.91 15.33 4.50
N GLU A 157 -4.56 14.78 5.53
CA GLU A 157 -4.04 13.65 6.30
C GLU A 157 -4.39 12.34 5.59
N ILE A 158 -3.38 11.65 5.10
CA ILE A 158 -3.48 10.32 4.49
C ILE A 158 -3.32 9.28 5.58
N GLN A 159 -4.25 8.35 5.69
CA GLN A 159 -4.31 7.38 6.76
C GLN A 159 -4.36 5.96 6.17
N ILE A 160 -3.44 5.08 6.61
CA ILE A 160 -3.47 3.66 6.25
C ILE A 160 -3.91 2.86 7.47
N GLY A 161 -4.93 2.04 7.31
CA GLY A 161 -5.51 1.27 8.41
C GLY A 161 -6.07 -0.09 8.01
N LYS A 162 -6.49 -0.83 9.03
CA LYS A 162 -7.22 -2.10 8.90
C LYS A 162 -8.74 -1.91 8.96
N SER A 163 -9.18 -0.79 9.51
CA SER A 163 -10.57 -0.35 9.60
C SER A 163 -10.60 1.16 9.84
N SER A 164 -11.77 1.76 9.83
CA SER A 164 -11.94 3.20 10.03
C SER A 164 -11.54 3.68 11.44
N ASP A 165 -11.54 2.81 12.42
CA ASP A 165 -11.12 3.07 13.80
C ASP A 165 -9.73 2.54 14.14
N TYR A 166 -9.14 1.69 13.28
CA TYR A 166 -7.82 1.12 13.49
C TYR A 166 -6.83 1.60 12.43
N ILE A 167 -6.42 2.85 12.57
CA ILE A 167 -5.42 3.50 11.72
C ILE A 167 -4.03 3.21 12.26
N LEU A 168 -3.15 2.71 11.38
CA LEU A 168 -1.77 2.32 11.70
C LEU A 168 -0.77 3.42 11.37
N PHE A 169 -0.99 4.12 10.26
CA PHE A 169 -0.08 5.17 9.77
C PHE A 169 -0.86 6.39 9.35
N LYS A 170 -0.27 7.57 9.60
CA LYS A 170 -0.79 8.87 9.21
C LYS A 170 0.35 9.72 8.68
N GLU A 171 0.11 10.39 7.58
CA GLU A 171 1.04 11.34 6.99
C GLU A 171 0.26 12.50 6.39
N VAL A 172 0.74 13.74 6.57
CA VAL A 172 0.12 14.93 6.01
C VAL A 172 0.80 15.29 4.70
N ILE A 173 0.01 15.45 3.65
CA ILE A 173 0.45 15.97 2.37
C ILE A 173 -0.06 17.38 2.16
N GLN A 174 0.72 18.20 1.43
CA GLN A 174 0.32 19.53 1.01
C GLN A 174 -0.17 19.50 -0.43
N VAL A 175 -1.39 19.95 -0.66
CA VAL A 175 -1.95 20.14 -1.99
C VAL A 175 -1.97 21.64 -2.29
N GLY A 176 -1.29 22.04 -3.37
CA GLY A 176 -1.20 23.46 -3.78
C GLY A 176 -2.39 23.91 -4.63
N ASP A 177 -2.48 25.23 -4.86
CA ASP A 177 -3.48 25.82 -5.73
C ASP A 177 -3.25 25.37 -7.17
N ARG A 178 -4.21 24.66 -7.76
CA ARG A 178 -4.25 24.14 -9.12
C ARG A 178 -2.87 23.93 -9.78
N GLY A 179 -2.22 22.83 -9.50
CA GLY A 179 -1.15 22.33 -10.35
C GLY A 179 0.11 23.18 -10.50
N ARG A 180 0.29 24.24 -9.73
CA ARG A 180 1.61 24.86 -9.56
C ARG A 180 2.37 24.15 -8.45
N TRP A 181 2.75 22.95 -8.76
CA TRP A 181 3.68 22.18 -7.95
C TRP A 181 5.01 22.92 -7.88
N ASN A 182 5.55 23.04 -6.68
CA ASN A 182 6.92 23.51 -6.52
C ASN A 182 7.88 22.41 -7.04
N TRP A 183 8.25 22.49 -8.30
CA TRP A 183 9.11 21.53 -9.01
C TRP A 183 10.43 21.25 -8.29
N GLY A 184 10.86 22.12 -7.39
CA GLY A 184 12.08 21.96 -6.58
C GLY A 184 11.96 20.84 -5.53
N GLU A 185 10.81 20.66 -4.89
CA GLU A 185 10.55 19.59 -3.93
C GLU A 185 10.14 18.31 -4.63
N LEU A 186 9.33 18.41 -5.68
CA LEU A 186 8.95 17.26 -6.52
C LEU A 186 10.17 16.57 -7.13
N SER A 187 11.18 17.32 -7.56
CA SER A 187 12.37 16.72 -8.19
C SER A 187 13.18 15.84 -7.22
N ARG A 188 13.13 16.10 -5.91
CA ARG A 188 13.75 15.23 -4.90
C ARG A 188 12.90 13.98 -4.63
N GLN A 189 11.58 14.12 -4.58
CA GLN A 189 10.65 13.00 -4.40
C GLN A 189 10.58 12.14 -5.67
N VAL A 190 10.52 12.74 -6.85
CA VAL A 190 10.49 12.05 -8.15
C VAL A 190 11.73 11.17 -8.37
N LYS A 191 12.93 11.62 -7.95
CA LYS A 191 14.13 10.76 -8.01
C LYS A 191 14.00 9.53 -7.12
N LYS A 192 13.34 9.64 -5.97
CA LYS A 192 13.09 8.52 -5.06
C LYS A 192 12.01 7.58 -5.60
N VAL A 193 11.00 8.11 -6.28
CA VAL A 193 9.88 7.33 -6.88
C VAL A 193 10.28 6.61 -8.14
N GLN A 194 11.13 7.21 -9.00
CA GLN A 194 11.64 6.52 -10.18
C GLN A 194 12.45 5.27 -9.82
N SER A 195 13.05 5.23 -8.62
CA SER A 195 13.69 4.02 -8.10
C SER A 195 12.69 2.97 -7.57
N CYS A 196 11.46 3.38 -7.21
CA CYS A 196 10.44 2.50 -6.63
C CYS A 196 9.36 2.05 -7.63
N LEU A 197 9.12 2.82 -8.69
CA LEU A 197 8.15 2.54 -9.77
C LEU A 197 8.86 2.21 -11.07
N GLY A 198 9.94 1.43 -11.01
CA GLY A 198 10.52 0.82 -12.22
C GLY A 198 9.40 0.12 -12.99
N LYS A 199 9.30 0.41 -14.30
CA LYS A 199 8.33 -0.26 -15.17
C LYS A 199 8.44 -1.77 -14.94
N ASN A 200 7.36 -2.40 -14.53
CA ASN A 200 7.34 -3.86 -14.38
C ASN A 200 7.44 -4.45 -15.79
N MET A 201 8.56 -5.10 -16.07
CA MET A 201 8.91 -5.59 -17.38
C MET A 201 8.96 -7.11 -17.36
N LYS A 202 8.63 -7.71 -18.48
CA LYS A 202 8.84 -9.13 -18.71
C LYS A 202 10.24 -9.30 -19.28
N ILE A 203 11.15 -9.86 -18.50
CA ILE A 203 12.55 -10.02 -18.85
C ILE A 203 12.82 -11.47 -19.18
N GLY A 204 13.29 -11.71 -20.38
CA GLY A 204 13.78 -13.00 -20.82
C GLY A 204 15.31 -13.01 -20.96
N GLY A 205 15.89 -14.19 -20.99
CA GLY A 205 17.32 -14.32 -21.21
C GLY A 205 17.78 -15.76 -21.28
N VAL A 206 19.10 -15.91 -21.46
CA VAL A 206 19.76 -17.22 -21.42
C VAL A 206 20.95 -17.11 -20.48
N VAL A 207 21.05 -18.06 -19.55
CA VAL A 207 22.21 -18.23 -18.69
C VAL A 207 23.14 -19.29 -19.29
N ARG A 208 24.40 -18.93 -19.48
CA ARG A 208 25.45 -19.83 -19.98
C ARG A 208 26.67 -19.80 -19.09
N ASP A 209 27.48 -20.83 -19.15
CA ASP A 209 28.82 -20.80 -18.56
C ASP A 209 29.85 -20.13 -19.48
N ILE A 210 31.10 -20.05 -19.04
CA ILE A 210 32.22 -19.47 -19.81
C ILE A 210 32.56 -20.27 -21.08
N GLN A 211 32.11 -21.52 -21.20
CA GLN A 211 32.23 -22.32 -22.40
C GLN A 211 31.02 -22.18 -23.34
N ALA A 212 30.12 -21.25 -23.07
CA ALA A 212 28.87 -21.00 -23.75
C ALA A 212 27.84 -22.14 -23.63
N THR A 213 28.00 -23.06 -22.66
CA THR A 213 27.05 -24.15 -22.40
C THR A 213 25.86 -23.59 -21.61
N PRO A 214 24.62 -23.90 -22.00
CA PRO A 214 23.45 -23.49 -21.23
C PRO A 214 23.45 -24.07 -19.80
N VAL A 215 23.10 -23.26 -18.82
CA VAL A 215 23.05 -23.69 -17.41
C VAL A 215 21.61 -23.79 -16.94
N GLU A 216 21.14 -25.03 -16.75
CA GLU A 216 19.81 -25.33 -16.23
C GLU A 216 19.72 -25.09 -14.71
N GLY A 217 18.52 -24.77 -14.22
CA GLY A 217 18.19 -24.69 -12.78
C GLY A 217 18.97 -23.62 -12.02
N VAL A 218 19.34 -22.54 -12.71
CA VAL A 218 19.88 -21.34 -12.04
C VAL A 218 18.73 -20.62 -11.33
N GLU A 219 18.88 -20.42 -10.05
CA GLU A 219 17.94 -19.69 -9.22
C GLU A 219 18.09 -18.19 -9.45
N ILE A 220 16.97 -17.51 -9.72
CA ILE A 220 16.92 -16.07 -9.97
C ILE A 220 16.14 -15.39 -8.84
N LEU A 221 16.77 -14.44 -8.19
CA LEU A 221 16.22 -13.73 -7.04
C LEU A 221 16.32 -12.21 -7.25
N SER A 222 15.40 -11.48 -6.63
CA SER A 222 15.55 -10.04 -6.44
C SER A 222 16.53 -9.75 -5.32
N GLU A 223 17.61 -9.02 -5.58
CA GLU A 223 18.60 -8.68 -4.54
C GLU A 223 17.98 -7.81 -3.44
N SER A 224 17.19 -6.81 -3.80
CA SER A 224 16.61 -5.85 -2.87
C SER A 224 15.48 -6.43 -2.03
N LYS A 225 14.75 -7.42 -2.57
CA LYS A 225 13.56 -7.99 -1.94
C LYS A 225 13.80 -9.40 -1.39
N GLY A 226 14.90 -10.04 -1.79
CA GLY A 226 15.18 -11.44 -1.46
C GLY A 226 14.18 -12.43 -2.07
N ASN A 227 13.27 -11.96 -2.93
CA ASN A 227 12.18 -12.77 -3.48
C ASN A 227 12.69 -13.66 -4.61
N PHE A 228 12.25 -14.90 -4.60
CA PHE A 228 12.44 -15.83 -5.69
C PHE A 228 11.61 -15.43 -6.92
N LEU A 229 12.22 -15.38 -8.11
CA LEU A 229 11.60 -14.96 -9.36
C LEU A 229 11.44 -16.11 -10.36
N GLY A 230 12.31 -17.12 -10.32
CA GLY A 230 12.23 -18.26 -11.22
C GLY A 230 13.51 -19.08 -11.32
N TYR A 231 13.47 -20.10 -12.16
CA TYR A 231 14.63 -20.91 -12.54
C TYR A 231 14.86 -20.87 -14.06
N THR A 232 16.08 -21.18 -14.47
CA THR A 232 16.37 -21.46 -15.90
C THR A 232 15.92 -22.88 -16.28
N ASP A 233 15.42 -23.03 -17.51
CA ASP A 233 15.08 -24.31 -18.10
C ASP A 233 16.31 -25.11 -18.55
N THR A 234 16.10 -26.29 -19.15
CA THR A 234 17.14 -27.19 -19.71
C THR A 234 18.02 -26.54 -20.77
N ASN A 235 17.56 -25.48 -21.44
CA ASN A 235 18.29 -24.70 -22.41
C ASN A 235 18.92 -23.42 -21.82
N GLY A 236 18.92 -23.31 -20.49
CA GLY A 236 19.40 -22.15 -19.77
C GLY A 236 18.50 -20.92 -19.91
N ARG A 237 17.31 -21.01 -20.49
CA ARG A 237 16.40 -19.90 -20.71
C ARG A 237 15.60 -19.57 -19.46
N TYR A 238 15.31 -18.29 -19.27
CA TYR A 238 14.41 -17.84 -18.22
C TYR A 238 13.46 -16.76 -18.74
N LEU A 239 12.34 -16.60 -18.04
CA LEU A 239 11.35 -15.57 -18.28
C LEU A 239 10.74 -15.19 -16.94
N ILE A 240 11.00 -13.96 -16.51
CA ILE A 240 10.59 -13.43 -15.20
C ILE A 240 9.94 -12.07 -15.33
N HIS A 241 9.28 -11.61 -14.27
CA HIS A 241 8.83 -10.24 -14.14
C HIS A 241 9.72 -9.51 -13.12
N ALA A 242 10.31 -8.40 -13.54
CA ALA A 242 11.17 -7.57 -12.72
C ALA A 242 10.96 -6.09 -13.01
N GLN A 243 11.38 -5.23 -12.10
CA GLN A 243 11.27 -3.79 -12.26
C GLN A 243 12.53 -3.23 -12.92
N GLN A 244 12.38 -2.26 -13.80
CA GLN A 244 13.52 -1.54 -14.37
C GLN A 244 14.39 -0.95 -13.26
N GLY A 245 15.68 -1.17 -13.30
CA GLY A 245 16.64 -0.76 -12.30
C GLY A 245 16.83 -1.72 -11.12
N GLU A 246 16.04 -2.79 -11.04
CA GLU A 246 16.17 -3.84 -10.03
C GLU A 246 17.46 -4.66 -10.27
N CYS A 247 18.16 -5.03 -9.19
CA CYS A 247 19.30 -5.94 -9.27
C CYS A 247 18.83 -7.39 -9.06
N LEU A 248 19.15 -8.23 -9.99
CA LEU A 248 18.88 -9.67 -9.98
C LEU A 248 20.11 -10.45 -9.57
N LEU A 249 19.90 -11.49 -8.78
CA LEU A 249 20.91 -12.44 -8.35
C LEU A 249 20.70 -13.79 -9.05
N PHE A 250 21.73 -14.29 -9.69
CA PHE A 250 21.74 -15.60 -10.34
C PHE A 250 22.64 -16.55 -9.54
N ARG A 251 22.05 -17.60 -8.98
CA ARG A 251 22.73 -18.58 -8.12
C ARG A 251 22.59 -20.00 -8.63
N LYS A 252 23.68 -20.74 -8.63
CA LYS A 252 23.71 -22.20 -8.88
C LYS A 252 24.87 -22.82 -8.11
N LYS A 253 24.65 -23.98 -7.51
CA LYS A 253 25.72 -24.72 -6.84
C LYS A 253 26.82 -25.08 -7.85
N GLY A 254 28.08 -24.76 -7.51
CA GLY A 254 29.25 -24.96 -8.37
C GLY A 254 29.56 -23.79 -9.29
N TYR A 255 28.88 -22.69 -9.15
CA TYR A 255 29.12 -21.43 -9.87
C TYR A 255 29.19 -20.25 -8.91
N LEU A 256 30.02 -19.26 -9.27
CA LEU A 256 30.01 -17.97 -8.59
C LEU A 256 28.69 -17.27 -8.80
N GLN A 257 28.22 -16.59 -7.77
CA GLN A 257 26.99 -15.82 -7.87
C GLN A 257 27.21 -14.59 -8.78
N GLU A 258 26.31 -14.39 -9.70
CA GLU A 258 26.34 -13.27 -10.63
C GLU A 258 25.20 -12.28 -10.34
N LYS A 259 25.47 -10.98 -10.53
CA LYS A 259 24.49 -9.89 -10.35
C LYS A 259 24.30 -9.19 -11.68
N ALA A 260 23.04 -8.89 -12.00
CA ALA A 260 22.72 -8.11 -13.18
C ALA A 260 21.60 -7.11 -12.89
N LYS A 261 21.76 -5.90 -13.38
CA LYS A 261 20.77 -4.84 -13.25
C LYS A 261 19.82 -4.85 -14.41
N VAL A 262 18.51 -4.85 -14.13
CA VAL A 262 17.46 -4.77 -15.16
C VAL A 262 17.53 -3.40 -15.85
N THR A 263 17.78 -3.42 -17.15
CA THR A 263 17.79 -2.24 -18.03
C THR A 263 16.40 -2.05 -18.67
N ASP A 264 16.31 -1.26 -19.69
CA ASP A 264 15.12 -1.09 -20.54
C ASP A 264 14.98 -2.18 -21.62
N GLU A 265 15.96 -3.08 -21.72
CA GLU A 265 15.95 -4.20 -22.66
C GLU A 265 15.13 -5.37 -22.10
N GLU A 266 14.30 -5.98 -22.95
CA GLU A 266 13.49 -7.15 -22.60
C GLU A 266 14.30 -8.47 -22.61
N PHE A 267 15.53 -8.45 -23.11
CA PHE A 267 16.42 -9.60 -23.20
C PHE A 267 17.74 -9.34 -22.49
N MET A 268 18.07 -10.18 -21.51
CA MET A 268 19.28 -10.04 -20.70
C MET A 268 20.03 -11.38 -20.61
N PRO A 269 21.11 -11.58 -21.42
CA PRO A 269 21.95 -12.78 -21.31
C PRO A 269 22.89 -12.68 -20.09
N ILE A 270 23.11 -13.82 -19.43
CA ILE A 270 23.96 -13.94 -18.24
C ILE A 270 25.03 -14.99 -18.46
N VAL A 271 26.25 -14.72 -18.02
CA VAL A 271 27.36 -15.67 -18.03
C VAL A 271 27.77 -15.99 -16.60
N LEU A 272 27.68 -17.25 -16.21
CA LEU A 272 28.14 -17.74 -14.92
C LEU A 272 29.58 -18.28 -14.98
N ARG A 273 30.38 -17.96 -13.97
CA ARG A 273 31.73 -18.51 -13.80
C ARG A 273 31.69 -19.70 -12.86
N ASN A 274 32.41 -20.75 -13.19
CA ASN A 274 32.55 -21.92 -12.32
C ASN A 274 33.43 -21.60 -11.11
N ASP A 275 33.00 -21.95 -9.89
CA ASP A 275 33.73 -21.69 -8.64
C ASP A 275 35.06 -22.44 -8.51
N LYS A 276 35.31 -23.43 -9.38
CA LYS A 276 36.54 -24.24 -9.38
C LYS A 276 37.72 -23.63 -10.17
N PHE A 277 37.51 -22.55 -10.92
CA PHE A 277 38.54 -21.97 -11.78
C PHE A 277 39.19 -20.67 -11.22
N ASP A 278 38.80 -20.22 -10.04
CA ASP A 278 39.34 -19.04 -9.36
C ASP A 278 40.25 -19.44 -8.16
N LYS A 279 41.13 -20.43 -8.32
CA LYS A 279 42.23 -20.74 -7.38
C LYS A 279 43.55 -20.64 -8.07
#